data_1cda113aaf2bf4a1c834650fc32024f7
#
_entry.id   1cda113aaf2bf4a1c834650fc32024f7
#
_cell.length_a   1.000
_cell.length_b   1.000
_cell.length_c   1.000
_cell.angle_alpha   90.00
_cell.angle_beta   90.00
_cell.angle_gamma   90.00
#
_symmetry.space_group_name_H-M   'P 1'
#
loop_
_entity.id
_entity.type
_entity.pdbx_description
1 polymer ?
#
loop_
_entity_poly.entity_id
_entity_poly.type
_entity_poly.pdbx_seq_one_letter_code
_entity_poly.pdbx_strand_id
1 'polypeptide(L)'
;MVPLPEIVIHLAVRDLEPGDLPLCAWTGSATHLAAITWALERARCGEVEYLAACPPSGLPVGLGAIDYAKTPGAGTIWMLEVQPALQSCGIGTVLIRAAEQRIRARGLHRAELGVEDSNPRARSLYERLGYAAYGSEPDSWDQEAADGTVARYETMLTLMRKELP
;
A
#
# COMPACT_ATOMS: atom_id res chain seq x y z
N MET A 1 -38.40 0.51 -14.62
CA MET A 1 -37.39 -0.10 -13.69
C MET A 1 -37.16 0.88 -12.57
N VAL A 2 -37.35 0.46 -11.33
CA VAL A 2 -36.99 1.28 -10.18
C VAL A 2 -35.49 1.17 -9.99
N PRO A 3 -34.73 2.27 -9.94
CA PRO A 3 -33.30 2.21 -9.66
C PRO A 3 -33.08 1.57 -8.27
N LEU A 4 -32.07 0.70 -8.18
CA LEU A 4 -31.69 0.15 -6.89
C LEU A 4 -31.14 1.28 -6.00
N PRO A 5 -31.39 1.23 -4.68
CA PRO A 5 -30.83 2.22 -3.80
C PRO A 5 -29.30 2.14 -3.82
N GLU A 6 -28.64 3.28 -3.95
CA GLU A 6 -27.20 3.40 -3.91
C GLU A 6 -26.73 3.97 -2.58
N ILE A 7 -25.62 3.47 -2.08
CA ILE A 7 -24.93 4.04 -0.94
C ILE A 7 -23.57 4.53 -1.40
N VAL A 8 -23.28 5.80 -1.20
CA VAL A 8 -21.97 6.39 -1.43
C VAL A 8 -21.24 6.47 -0.10
N ILE A 9 -20.06 5.85 -0.06
CA ILE A 9 -19.16 5.90 1.11
C ILE A 9 -17.98 6.78 0.77
N HIS A 10 -17.85 7.89 1.48
CA HIS A 10 -16.71 8.79 1.33
C HIS A 10 -15.51 8.26 2.13
N LEU A 11 -14.37 8.09 1.48
CA LEU A 11 -13.13 7.72 2.12
C LEU A 11 -12.27 8.94 2.38
N ALA A 12 -11.73 9.03 3.59
CA ALA A 12 -10.65 9.95 3.91
C ALA A 12 -9.35 9.19 4.03
N VAL A 13 -8.25 9.78 3.55
CA VAL A 13 -6.90 9.22 3.75
C VAL A 13 -6.22 10.01 4.86
N ARG A 14 -5.74 9.30 5.85
CA ARG A 14 -5.00 9.84 7.00
C ARG A 14 -3.77 8.99 7.30
N ASP A 15 -2.93 9.48 8.17
CA ASP A 15 -1.82 8.67 8.68
C ASP A 15 -2.36 7.49 9.50
N LEU A 16 -1.74 6.34 9.31
CA LEU A 16 -1.97 5.18 10.17
C LEU A 16 -1.26 5.39 11.49
N GLU A 17 -1.95 5.11 12.58
CA GLU A 17 -1.43 5.27 13.93
C GLU A 17 -1.27 3.91 14.63
N PRO A 18 -0.37 3.79 15.64
CA PRO A 18 -0.23 2.53 16.39
C PRO A 18 -1.53 2.02 17.00
N GLY A 19 -2.43 2.92 17.39
CA GLY A 19 -3.76 2.56 17.92
C GLY A 19 -4.69 1.90 16.91
N ASP A 20 -4.38 1.98 15.61
CA ASP A 20 -5.14 1.34 14.54
C ASP A 20 -4.80 -0.15 14.37
N LEU A 21 -3.67 -0.62 14.91
CA LEU A 21 -3.20 -2.00 14.70
C LEU A 21 -4.25 -3.08 15.00
N PRO A 22 -5.02 -3.00 16.11
CA PRO A 22 -6.06 -3.98 16.36
C PRO A 22 -7.15 -4.03 15.27
N LEU A 23 -7.33 -2.92 14.54
CA LEU A 23 -8.30 -2.80 13.45
C LEU A 23 -7.75 -3.26 12.10
N CYS A 24 -6.47 -3.60 12.05
CA CYS A 24 -5.76 -4.02 10.83
C CYS A 24 -5.60 -5.55 10.74
N ALA A 25 -6.25 -6.33 11.58
CA ALA A 25 -6.14 -7.80 11.60
C ALA A 25 -6.56 -8.45 10.27
N TRP A 26 -7.37 -7.77 9.47
CA TRP A 26 -7.77 -8.22 8.14
C TRP A 26 -6.59 -8.27 7.14
N THR A 27 -5.49 -7.59 7.42
CA THR A 27 -4.31 -7.54 6.52
C THR A 27 -3.52 -8.85 6.52
N GLY A 28 -3.59 -9.65 7.59
CA GLY A 28 -2.88 -10.92 7.65
C GLY A 28 -2.57 -11.38 9.07
N SER A 29 -1.50 -12.16 9.17
CA SER A 29 -1.04 -12.81 10.38
C SER A 29 -0.36 -11.86 11.39
N ALA A 30 -0.02 -12.39 12.56
CA ALA A 30 0.80 -11.68 13.56
C ALA A 30 2.17 -11.27 12.98
N THR A 31 2.77 -12.08 12.11
CA THR A 31 4.01 -11.76 11.40
C THR A 31 3.83 -10.51 10.52
N HIS A 32 2.72 -10.42 9.81
CA HIS A 32 2.43 -9.25 8.98
C HIS A 32 2.16 -8.00 9.81
N LEU A 33 1.40 -8.12 10.91
CA LEU A 33 1.17 -7.01 11.84
C LEU A 33 2.47 -6.50 12.47
N ALA A 34 3.43 -7.39 12.72
CA ALA A 34 4.77 -7.00 13.18
C ALA A 34 5.52 -6.17 12.12
N ALA A 35 5.37 -6.50 10.84
CA ALA A 35 5.94 -5.71 9.74
C ALA A 35 5.30 -4.31 9.66
N ILE A 36 4.00 -4.18 9.87
CA ILE A 36 3.32 -2.89 9.95
C ILE A 36 3.84 -2.08 11.14
N THR A 37 4.00 -2.72 12.30
CA THR A 37 4.54 -2.08 13.51
C THR A 37 5.94 -1.52 13.25
N TRP A 38 6.82 -2.31 12.63
CA TRP A 38 8.15 -1.86 12.27
C TRP A 38 8.14 -0.66 11.30
N ALA A 39 7.25 -0.67 10.31
CA ALA A 39 7.08 0.46 9.40
C ALA A 39 6.59 1.73 10.12
N LEU A 40 5.69 1.59 11.12
CA LEU A 40 5.24 2.71 11.94
C LEU A 40 6.35 3.29 12.82
N GLU A 41 7.28 2.46 13.31
CA GLU A 41 8.47 2.94 14.04
C GLU A 41 9.35 3.79 13.11
N ARG A 42 9.56 3.36 11.89
CA ARG A 42 10.28 4.14 10.87
C ARG A 42 9.54 5.43 10.49
N ALA A 43 8.22 5.43 10.54
CA ALA A 43 7.42 6.64 10.31
C ALA A 43 7.68 7.72 11.39
N ARG A 44 7.95 7.32 12.63
CA ARG A 44 8.33 8.26 13.70
C ARG A 44 9.64 8.98 13.43
N CYS A 45 10.55 8.36 12.68
CA CYS A 45 11.82 8.95 12.27
C CYS A 45 11.73 9.72 10.94
N GLY A 46 10.56 9.78 10.32
CA GLY A 46 10.35 10.48 9.04
C GLY A 46 10.83 9.73 7.80
N GLU A 47 11.29 8.49 7.95
CA GLU A 47 11.72 7.66 6.81
C GLU A 47 10.56 7.08 6.02
N VAL A 48 9.41 6.92 6.65
CA VAL A 48 8.19 6.33 6.10
C VAL A 48 7.01 7.25 6.39
N GLU A 49 6.05 7.29 5.48
CA GLU A 49 4.69 7.71 5.75
C GLU A 49 3.78 6.51 5.53
N TYR A 50 2.94 6.20 6.51
CA TYR A 50 1.99 5.09 6.42
C TYR A 50 0.58 5.65 6.38
N LEU A 51 -0.16 5.35 5.30
CA LEU A 51 -1.47 5.91 5.02
C LEU A 51 -2.56 4.87 5.26
N ALA A 52 -3.69 5.33 5.75
CA ALA A 52 -4.92 4.56 5.90
C ALA A 52 -6.08 5.26 5.18
N ALA A 53 -6.79 4.51 4.35
CA ALA A 53 -8.07 4.93 3.78
C ALA A 53 -9.20 4.47 4.70
N CYS A 54 -10.00 5.41 5.18
CA CYS A 54 -11.02 5.16 6.19
C CYS A 54 -12.37 5.73 5.76
N PRO A 55 -13.47 4.97 5.88
CA PRO A 55 -14.82 5.51 5.83
C PRO A 55 -15.11 6.37 7.08
N PRO A 56 -16.29 7.00 7.19
CA PRO A 56 -16.64 7.83 8.34
C PRO A 56 -16.58 7.12 9.70
N SER A 57 -16.64 5.80 9.72
CA SER A 57 -16.42 5.01 10.95
C SER A 57 -15.00 5.11 11.51
N GLY A 58 -14.04 5.56 10.70
CA GLY A 58 -12.63 5.62 11.06
C GLY A 58 -11.87 4.30 10.93
N LEU A 59 -12.54 3.21 10.55
CA LEU A 59 -11.89 1.90 10.37
C LEU A 59 -10.98 1.89 9.14
N PRO A 60 -9.70 1.51 9.26
CA PRO A 60 -8.85 1.35 8.08
C PRO A 60 -9.36 0.22 7.18
N VAL A 61 -9.69 0.54 5.94
CA VAL A 61 -10.13 -0.42 4.91
C VAL A 61 -9.13 -0.55 3.77
N GLY A 62 -8.13 0.30 3.75
CA GLY A 62 -7.00 0.24 2.84
C GLY A 62 -5.78 0.86 3.49
N LEU A 63 -4.60 0.30 3.20
CA LEU A 63 -3.32 0.74 3.74
C LEU A 63 -2.31 0.90 2.60
N GLY A 64 -1.38 1.82 2.77
CA GLY A 64 -0.26 1.97 1.87
C GLY A 64 0.85 2.78 2.53
N ALA A 65 2.08 2.33 2.39
CA ALA A 65 3.24 3.01 2.94
C ALA A 65 4.10 3.63 1.84
N ILE A 66 4.83 4.68 2.18
CA ILE A 66 5.81 5.33 1.32
C ILE A 66 7.15 5.30 2.05
N ASP A 67 8.13 4.65 1.46
CA ASP A 67 9.49 4.59 1.96
C ASP A 67 10.36 5.61 1.21
N TYR A 68 10.90 6.56 1.94
CA TYR A 68 11.78 7.61 1.38
C TYR A 68 13.26 7.29 1.51
N ALA A 69 13.60 6.21 2.22
CA ALA A 69 14.98 5.78 2.40
C ALA A 69 15.43 4.74 1.37
N LYS A 70 14.49 4.04 0.71
CA LYS A 70 14.83 2.96 -0.22
C LYS A 70 15.57 3.47 -1.45
N THR A 71 15.05 4.52 -2.09
CA THR A 71 15.67 5.13 -3.28
C THR A 71 15.83 6.63 -3.05
N PRO A 72 17.07 7.16 -3.04
CA PRO A 72 17.30 8.59 -2.91
C PRO A 72 16.57 9.39 -3.99
N GLY A 73 15.85 10.44 -3.59
CA GLY A 73 15.11 11.30 -4.50
C GLY A 73 13.76 10.78 -4.98
N ALA A 74 13.30 9.67 -4.45
CA ALA A 74 12.01 9.07 -4.78
C ALA A 74 11.24 8.64 -3.54
N GLY A 75 9.92 8.51 -3.67
CA GLY A 75 9.08 7.80 -2.70
C GLY A 75 8.72 6.43 -3.23
N THR A 76 9.05 5.38 -2.50
CA THR A 76 8.71 4.00 -2.86
C THR A 76 7.42 3.60 -2.16
N ILE A 77 6.38 3.36 -2.94
CA ILE A 77 5.08 2.89 -2.44
C ILE A 77 5.17 1.38 -2.24
N TRP A 78 4.81 0.91 -1.05
CA TRP A 78 4.85 -0.50 -0.67
C TRP A 78 3.78 -0.82 0.35
N MET A 79 3.59 -2.10 0.66
CA MET A 79 2.56 -2.58 1.58
C MET A 79 1.17 -2.01 1.26
N LEU A 80 0.85 -1.93 -0.04
CA LEU A 80 -0.46 -1.49 -0.52
C LEU A 80 -1.46 -2.64 -0.37
N GLU A 81 -2.45 -2.45 0.45
CA GLU A 81 -3.43 -3.47 0.82
C GLU A 81 -4.84 -2.88 0.86
N VAL A 82 -5.80 -3.63 0.39
CA VAL A 82 -7.22 -3.27 0.46
C VAL A 82 -7.98 -4.45 1.07
N GLN A 83 -8.87 -4.12 1.99
CA GLN A 83 -9.76 -5.08 2.63
C GLN A 83 -10.45 -5.95 1.56
N PRO A 84 -10.38 -7.30 1.65
CA PRO A 84 -10.76 -8.18 0.54
C PRO A 84 -12.19 -7.95 0.01
N ALA A 85 -13.14 -7.66 0.88
CA ALA A 85 -14.53 -7.40 0.49
C ALA A 85 -14.70 -6.08 -0.30
N LEU A 86 -13.71 -5.19 -0.25
CA LEU A 86 -13.74 -3.86 -0.89
C LEU A 86 -12.73 -3.72 -2.03
N GLN A 87 -12.14 -4.82 -2.47
CA GLN A 87 -11.27 -4.80 -3.64
C GLN A 87 -12.06 -4.47 -4.91
N SER A 88 -11.38 -3.88 -5.91
CA SER A 88 -11.99 -3.42 -7.16
C SER A 88 -13.03 -2.28 -7.00
N CYS A 89 -13.01 -1.59 -5.88
CA CYS A 89 -13.86 -0.42 -5.63
C CYS A 89 -13.10 0.92 -5.79
N GLY A 90 -11.85 0.88 -6.25
CA GLY A 90 -11.04 2.08 -6.46
C GLY A 90 -10.22 2.53 -5.27
N ILE A 91 -10.21 1.80 -4.16
CA ILE A 91 -9.48 2.18 -2.93
C ILE A 91 -7.96 2.21 -3.16
N GLY A 92 -7.43 1.22 -3.90
CA GLY A 92 -6.01 1.21 -4.28
C GLY A 92 -5.60 2.45 -5.06
N THR A 93 -6.42 2.90 -5.99
CA THR A 93 -6.20 4.13 -6.74
C THR A 93 -6.19 5.36 -5.83
N VAL A 94 -7.11 5.44 -4.88
CA VAL A 94 -7.17 6.53 -3.89
C VAL A 94 -5.88 6.59 -3.07
N LEU A 95 -5.41 5.45 -2.57
CA LEU A 95 -4.17 5.35 -1.80
C LEU A 95 -2.94 5.75 -2.60
N ILE A 96 -2.82 5.27 -3.85
CA ILE A 96 -1.68 5.63 -4.71
C ILE A 96 -1.66 7.13 -4.99
N ARG A 97 -2.80 7.73 -5.32
CA ARG A 97 -2.89 9.18 -5.55
C ARG A 97 -2.58 9.99 -4.30
N ALA A 98 -3.03 9.54 -3.13
CA ALA A 98 -2.67 10.16 -1.86
C ALA A 98 -1.16 10.06 -1.60
N ALA A 99 -0.56 8.91 -1.87
CA ALA A 99 0.88 8.72 -1.75
C ALA A 99 1.66 9.65 -2.71
N GLU A 100 1.23 9.77 -3.95
CA GLU A 100 1.84 10.70 -4.91
C GLU A 100 1.76 12.15 -4.43
N GLN A 101 0.66 12.55 -3.82
CA GLN A 101 0.54 13.89 -3.22
C GLN A 101 1.52 14.10 -2.07
N ARG A 102 1.70 13.09 -1.20
CA ARG A 102 2.68 13.13 -0.09
C ARG A 102 4.11 13.22 -0.61
N ILE A 103 4.45 12.48 -1.65
CA ILE A 103 5.77 12.53 -2.30
C ILE A 103 6.03 13.93 -2.85
N ARG A 104 5.06 14.53 -3.57
CA ARG A 104 5.18 15.92 -4.06
C ARG A 104 5.32 16.92 -2.94
N ALA A 105 4.58 16.76 -1.85
CA ALA A 105 4.65 17.65 -0.69
C ALA A 105 6.03 17.66 -0.04
N ARG A 106 6.81 16.58 -0.18
CA ARG A 106 8.23 16.51 0.23
C ARG A 106 9.20 17.15 -0.78
N GLY A 107 8.71 17.67 -1.89
CA GLY A 107 9.56 18.22 -2.96
C GLY A 107 10.19 17.15 -3.84
N LEU A 108 9.68 15.92 -3.81
CA LEU A 108 10.15 14.82 -4.65
C LEU A 108 9.26 14.68 -5.89
N HIS A 109 9.87 14.25 -6.99
CA HIS A 109 9.20 14.20 -8.30
C HIS A 109 9.13 12.80 -8.90
N ARG A 110 9.37 11.77 -8.09
CA ARG A 110 9.33 10.38 -8.55
C ARG A 110 8.66 9.48 -7.52
N ALA A 111 7.69 8.70 -7.98
CA ALA A 111 7.12 7.57 -7.26
C ALA A 111 7.62 6.26 -7.88
N GLU A 112 7.99 5.31 -7.02
CA GLU A 112 8.41 3.97 -7.41
C GLU A 112 7.57 2.93 -6.67
N LEU A 113 7.46 1.76 -7.24
CA LEU A 113 6.84 0.59 -6.60
C LEU A 113 7.35 -0.69 -7.25
N GLY A 114 7.18 -1.79 -6.53
CA GLY A 114 7.42 -3.14 -7.05
C GLY A 114 6.11 -3.92 -7.13
N VAL A 115 5.97 -4.74 -8.14
CA VAL A 115 4.84 -5.65 -8.28
C VAL A 115 5.35 -7.04 -8.55
N GLU A 116 4.80 -8.04 -7.83
CA GLU A 116 5.14 -9.43 -8.09
C GLU A 116 4.74 -9.83 -9.51
N ASP A 117 5.63 -10.56 -10.17
CA ASP A 117 5.38 -11.04 -11.54
C ASP A 117 4.13 -11.93 -11.62
N SER A 118 3.77 -12.55 -10.49
CA SER A 118 2.55 -13.36 -10.33
C SER A 118 1.26 -12.56 -10.13
N ASN A 119 1.34 -11.23 -10.05
CA ASN A 119 0.19 -10.35 -9.81
C ASN A 119 -0.11 -9.41 -11.00
N PRO A 120 -0.63 -9.95 -12.13
CA PRO A 120 -0.90 -9.15 -13.32
C PRO A 120 -2.00 -8.11 -13.11
N ARG A 121 -2.90 -8.33 -12.15
CA ARG A 121 -3.98 -7.38 -11.83
C ARG A 121 -3.44 -6.10 -11.22
N ALA A 122 -2.54 -6.18 -10.26
CA ALA A 122 -1.88 -5.02 -9.68
C ALA A 122 -1.03 -4.30 -10.72
N ARG A 123 -0.29 -5.04 -11.54
CA ARG A 123 0.48 -4.46 -12.65
C ARG A 123 -0.40 -3.63 -13.59
N SER A 124 -1.54 -4.16 -14.01
CA SER A 124 -2.49 -3.45 -14.88
C SER A 124 -3.00 -2.16 -14.23
N LEU A 125 -3.27 -2.17 -12.92
CA LEU A 125 -3.64 -0.97 -12.18
C LEU A 125 -2.53 0.08 -12.23
N TYR A 126 -1.28 -0.30 -11.96
CA TYR A 126 -0.16 0.64 -11.96
C TYR A 126 0.11 1.21 -13.34
N GLU A 127 0.03 0.41 -14.39
CA GLU A 127 0.14 0.86 -15.78
C GLU A 127 -0.93 1.90 -16.12
N ARG A 128 -2.19 1.68 -15.73
CA ARG A 128 -3.29 2.66 -15.92
C ARG A 128 -3.05 3.96 -15.17
N LEU A 129 -2.34 3.91 -14.05
CA LEU A 129 -1.99 5.10 -13.26
C LEU A 129 -0.72 5.81 -13.76
N GLY A 130 -0.10 5.31 -14.83
CA GLY A 130 1.03 5.95 -15.49
C GLY A 130 2.41 5.45 -15.04
N TYR A 131 2.47 4.34 -14.31
CA TYR A 131 3.72 3.69 -13.96
C TYR A 131 4.24 2.86 -15.13
N ALA A 132 5.53 2.90 -15.36
CA ALA A 132 6.24 2.12 -16.38
C ALA A 132 7.32 1.25 -15.75
N ALA A 133 7.43 0.01 -16.23
CA ALA A 133 8.49 -0.89 -15.79
C ALA A 133 9.86 -0.37 -16.19
N TYR A 134 10.84 -0.46 -15.26
CA TYR A 134 12.22 -0.05 -15.51
C TYR A 134 13.24 -1.07 -15.04
N GLY A 135 12.86 -2.10 -14.35
CA GLY A 135 13.77 -3.11 -13.85
C GLY A 135 13.06 -4.27 -13.17
N SER A 136 13.86 -5.13 -12.57
CA SER A 136 13.40 -6.30 -11.83
C SER A 136 14.36 -6.54 -10.67
N GLU A 137 13.85 -7.00 -9.55
CA GLU A 137 14.66 -7.40 -8.40
C GLU A 137 14.02 -8.58 -7.65
N PRO A 138 14.83 -9.46 -7.03
CA PRO A 138 14.29 -10.46 -6.11
C PRO A 138 13.81 -9.79 -4.83
N ASP A 139 12.77 -10.34 -4.24
CA ASP A 139 12.28 -9.95 -2.91
C ASP A 139 11.90 -11.19 -2.11
N SER A 140 11.89 -11.05 -0.81
CA SER A 140 11.53 -12.15 0.08
C SER A 140 11.07 -11.63 1.44
N TRP A 141 10.13 -12.35 2.05
CA TRP A 141 9.64 -12.06 3.40
C TRP A 141 9.19 -13.33 4.10
N ASP A 142 9.05 -13.25 5.40
CA ASP A 142 8.49 -14.34 6.18
C ASP A 142 6.97 -14.36 6.03
N GLN A 143 6.42 -15.52 5.67
CA GLN A 143 4.99 -15.73 5.48
C GLN A 143 4.49 -16.79 6.45
N GLU A 144 3.42 -16.49 7.15
CA GLU A 144 2.79 -17.37 8.11
C GLU A 144 1.60 -18.08 7.48
N ALA A 145 1.62 -19.40 7.53
CA ALA A 145 0.51 -20.25 7.08
C ALA A 145 -0.63 -20.27 8.11
N ALA A 146 -1.79 -20.79 7.71
CA ALA A 146 -2.96 -20.90 8.57
C ALA A 146 -2.73 -21.75 9.83
N ASP A 147 -1.76 -22.66 9.82
CA ASP A 147 -1.36 -23.50 10.96
C ASP A 147 -0.32 -22.84 11.88
N GLY A 148 0.05 -21.56 11.59
CA GLY A 148 1.06 -20.82 12.34
C GLY A 148 2.50 -21.09 11.92
N THR A 149 2.74 -21.96 10.95
CA THR A 149 4.08 -22.22 10.42
C THR A 149 4.58 -21.02 9.64
N VAL A 150 5.80 -20.56 9.93
CA VAL A 150 6.46 -19.47 9.22
C VAL A 150 7.46 -20.04 8.22
N ALA A 151 7.37 -19.62 6.98
CA ALA A 151 8.28 -19.99 5.90
C ALA A 151 8.73 -18.75 5.14
N ARG A 152 9.96 -18.81 4.61
CA ARG A 152 10.49 -17.75 3.75
C ARG A 152 9.81 -17.84 2.38
N TYR A 153 9.11 -16.79 2.00
CA TYR A 153 8.54 -16.62 0.67
C TYR A 153 9.51 -15.82 -0.20
N GLU A 154 9.79 -16.31 -1.38
CA GLU A 154 10.70 -15.69 -2.35
C GLU A 154 9.93 -15.38 -3.64
N THR A 155 10.18 -14.23 -4.22
CA THR A 155 9.50 -13.78 -5.43
C THR A 155 10.40 -12.86 -6.26
N MET A 156 9.96 -12.59 -7.48
CA MET A 156 10.55 -11.57 -8.35
C MET A 156 9.57 -10.41 -8.49
N LEU A 157 10.07 -9.20 -8.32
CA LEU A 157 9.33 -7.97 -8.53
C LEU A 157 9.70 -7.36 -9.88
N THR A 158 8.70 -6.94 -10.62
CA THR A 158 8.88 -5.90 -11.65
C THR A 158 8.88 -4.55 -10.96
N LEU A 159 9.95 -3.79 -11.16
CA LEU A 159 10.06 -2.43 -10.64
C LEU A 159 9.43 -1.44 -11.62
N MET A 160 8.57 -0.60 -11.10
CA MET A 160 7.86 0.40 -11.89
C MET A 160 8.03 1.78 -11.28
N ARG A 161 8.02 2.81 -12.12
CA ARG A 161 8.16 4.20 -11.69
C ARG A 161 7.29 5.14 -12.48
N LYS A 162 7.02 6.30 -11.89
CA LYS A 162 6.27 7.40 -12.49
C LYS A 162 6.91 8.71 -12.09
N GLU A 163 7.14 9.58 -13.06
CA GLU A 163 7.53 10.97 -12.79
C GLU A 163 6.30 11.76 -12.36
N LEU A 164 6.46 12.58 -11.32
CA LEU A 164 5.40 13.40 -10.74
C LEU A 164 5.70 14.87 -11.06
N PRO A 165 4.99 15.48 -12.00
CA PRO A 165 5.18 16.89 -12.33
C PRO A 165 4.77 17.82 -11.18
#